data_f19526f99302b6a1929ede6ec1423951
#
_entry.id   f19526f99302b6a1929ede6ec1423951
#
_cell.length_a   1.000
_cell.length_b   1.000
_cell.length_c   1.000
_cell.angle_alpha   90.00
_cell.angle_beta   90.00
_cell.angle_gamma   90.00
#
_symmetry.space_group_name_H-M   'P 1'
#
loop_
_entity.id
_entity.type
_entity.pdbx_description
1 polymer ?
#
loop_
_entity_poly.entity_id
_entity_poly.type
_entity_poly.pdbx_seq_one_letter_code
_entity_poly.pdbx_strand_id
1 'polypeptide(L)'
;SLGMVVQGHDSTLPVTVADIAYHTTAVARVLQRALLVADLPFGADATPERAFEASLQLLRAGAEMVKIEGAGFKLDVIRYLVEREIPVCSHLGLTPQSVLTLGGFKVQGRGEAAERLRADARAVAAAGAALLVLECVPSPLAAQVTADVATPTIGIGAGPGCDGQVLVMHDFLGLDSGHRRPKFVKDFLAEGGSVAGAVRAYADAVRAGTFPDAEHAYAS
;
A
#
# COMPACT_ATOMS: atom_id res chain seq x y z
N SER A 1 -1.36 8.37 0.66
CA SER A 1 -1.77 9.28 -0.43
C SER A 1 -2.76 10.37 -0.01
N LEU A 2 -3.50 10.19 1.12
CA LEU A 2 -4.49 11.17 1.63
C LEU A 2 -3.97 12.62 1.61
N GLY A 3 -2.75 12.85 2.12
CA GLY A 3 -2.14 14.18 2.16
C GLY A 3 -2.03 14.83 0.78
N MET A 4 -1.70 14.04 -0.24
CA MET A 4 -1.49 14.55 -1.60
C MET A 4 -2.80 14.71 -2.37
N VAL A 5 -3.67 13.70 -2.36
CA VAL A 5 -4.85 13.67 -3.25
C VAL A 5 -6.10 14.31 -2.64
N VAL A 6 -6.14 14.54 -1.33
CA VAL A 6 -7.29 15.15 -0.65
C VAL A 6 -6.91 16.45 0.04
N GLN A 7 -5.78 16.49 0.76
CA GLN A 7 -5.39 17.65 1.56
C GLN A 7 -4.53 18.67 0.76
N GLY A 8 -4.03 18.30 -0.43
CA GLY A 8 -3.26 19.20 -1.30
C GLY A 8 -1.81 19.44 -0.85
N HIS A 9 -1.24 18.52 -0.06
CA HIS A 9 0.16 18.57 0.33
C HIS A 9 1.07 17.95 -0.74
N ASP A 10 2.33 18.37 -0.78
CA ASP A 10 3.34 17.80 -1.69
C ASP A 10 3.86 16.42 -1.24
N SER A 11 3.48 15.97 -0.05
CA SER A 11 3.89 14.67 0.51
C SER A 11 2.84 14.09 1.45
N THR A 12 3.08 12.85 1.91
CA THR A 12 2.23 12.16 2.88
C THR A 12 2.57 12.52 4.34
N LEU A 13 3.69 13.22 4.57
CA LEU A 13 4.25 13.45 5.92
C LEU A 13 3.38 14.29 6.86
N PRO A 14 2.59 15.29 6.40
CA PRO A 14 1.74 16.08 7.29
C PRO A 14 0.52 15.35 7.83
N VAL A 15 0.14 14.19 7.26
CA VAL A 15 -1.08 13.46 7.64
C VAL A 15 -0.98 12.98 9.09
N THR A 16 -2.04 13.21 9.86
CA THR A 16 -2.14 12.79 11.26
C THR A 16 -2.97 11.51 11.44
N VAL A 17 -2.86 10.86 12.61
CA VAL A 17 -3.73 9.73 12.98
C VAL A 17 -5.21 10.13 12.97
N ALA A 18 -5.52 11.36 13.39
CA ALA A 18 -6.89 11.88 13.40
C ALA A 18 -7.46 12.01 11.98
N ASP A 19 -6.65 12.43 11.00
CA ASP A 19 -7.07 12.50 9.59
C ASP A 19 -7.41 11.11 9.06
N ILE A 20 -6.53 10.13 9.30
CA ILE A 20 -6.78 8.74 8.88
C ILE A 20 -8.03 8.18 9.58
N ALA A 21 -8.19 8.40 10.88
CA ALA A 21 -9.36 7.94 11.64
C ALA A 21 -10.66 8.55 11.11
N TYR A 22 -10.66 9.84 10.74
CA TYR A 22 -11.81 10.52 10.15
C TYR A 22 -12.26 9.83 8.85
N HIS A 23 -11.33 9.61 7.92
CA HIS A 23 -11.62 8.95 6.65
C HIS A 23 -11.96 7.46 6.84
N THR A 24 -11.29 6.76 7.74
CA THR A 24 -11.60 5.37 8.11
C THR A 24 -13.04 5.24 8.58
N THR A 25 -13.50 6.13 9.47
CA THR A 25 -14.89 6.15 9.96
C THR A 25 -15.89 6.35 8.81
N ALA A 26 -15.59 7.21 7.85
CA ALA A 26 -16.46 7.45 6.71
C ALA A 26 -16.57 6.20 5.81
N VAL A 27 -15.45 5.53 5.53
CA VAL A 27 -15.42 4.29 4.73
C VAL A 27 -16.11 3.13 5.46
N ALA A 28 -15.85 2.96 6.76
CA ALA A 28 -16.43 1.89 7.57
C ALA A 28 -17.97 1.88 7.56
N ARG A 29 -18.60 3.06 7.48
CA ARG A 29 -20.07 3.18 7.44
C ARG A 29 -20.72 2.56 6.21
N VAL A 30 -20.00 2.48 5.10
CA VAL A 30 -20.54 2.02 3.82
C VAL A 30 -19.96 0.69 3.35
N LEU A 31 -18.88 0.26 3.97
CA LEU A 31 -18.20 -0.99 3.63
C LEU A 31 -19.03 -2.19 4.09
N GLN A 32 -19.19 -3.20 3.21
CA GLN A 32 -20.02 -4.37 3.50
C GLN A 32 -19.26 -5.70 3.48
N ARG A 33 -18.18 -5.81 2.68
CA ARG A 33 -17.50 -7.10 2.48
C ARG A 33 -15.98 -7.00 2.39
N ALA A 34 -15.45 -5.86 1.96
CA ALA A 34 -14.00 -5.71 1.81
C ALA A 34 -13.34 -5.48 3.16
N LEU A 35 -12.12 -5.98 3.33
CA LEU A 35 -11.29 -5.71 4.51
C LEU A 35 -10.88 -4.24 4.52
N LEU A 36 -11.11 -3.56 5.65
CA LEU A 36 -10.71 -2.16 5.82
C LEU A 36 -9.33 -2.07 6.44
N VAL A 37 -8.36 -1.68 5.62
CA VAL A 37 -6.97 -1.46 6.04
C VAL A 37 -6.73 0.04 6.19
N ALA A 38 -6.23 0.49 7.34
CA ALA A 38 -5.92 1.89 7.61
C ALA A 38 -4.42 2.10 7.82
N ASP A 39 -3.86 3.14 7.18
CA ASP A 39 -2.44 3.43 7.25
C ASP A 39 -2.06 4.08 8.58
N LEU A 40 -1.01 3.61 9.23
CA LEU A 40 -0.32 4.38 10.26
C LEU A 40 0.45 5.52 9.57
N PRO A 41 0.15 6.80 9.87
CA PRO A 41 0.83 7.92 9.24
C PRO A 41 2.25 8.06 9.76
N PHE A 42 3.06 8.85 9.06
CA PHE A 42 4.47 9.08 9.38
C PHE A 42 4.70 9.41 10.86
N GLY A 43 5.60 8.65 11.49
CA GLY A 43 5.97 8.80 12.89
C GLY A 43 4.99 8.20 13.92
N ALA A 44 3.81 7.73 13.50
CA ALA A 44 2.90 7.01 14.38
C ALA A 44 3.45 5.64 14.81
N ASP A 45 4.32 5.06 14.00
CA ASP A 45 4.98 3.77 14.21
C ASP A 45 6.47 3.89 14.57
N ALA A 46 6.87 5.03 15.17
CA ALA A 46 8.26 5.27 15.57
C ALA A 46 8.71 4.38 16.76
N THR A 47 7.77 3.96 17.60
CA THR A 47 7.98 2.94 18.64
C THR A 47 6.79 1.99 18.68
N PRO A 48 6.96 0.76 19.23
CA PRO A 48 5.86 -0.20 19.37
C PRO A 48 4.64 0.36 20.11
N GLU A 49 4.85 1.11 21.21
CA GLU A 49 3.79 1.67 22.04
C GLU A 49 3.00 2.75 21.27
N ARG A 50 3.70 3.64 20.54
CA ARG A 50 3.04 4.65 19.70
C ARG A 50 2.22 4.01 18.59
N ALA A 51 2.77 2.99 17.95
CA ALA A 51 2.05 2.22 16.92
C ALA A 51 0.80 1.56 17.49
N PHE A 52 0.88 1.00 18.68
CA PHE A 52 -0.26 0.37 19.36
C PHE A 52 -1.36 1.39 19.66
N GLU A 53 -1.02 2.53 20.26
CA GLU A 53 -1.99 3.59 20.55
C GLU A 53 -2.65 4.15 19.30
N ALA A 54 -1.87 4.40 18.24
CA ALA A 54 -2.41 4.84 16.96
C ALA A 54 -3.30 3.76 16.32
N SER A 55 -2.89 2.49 16.37
CA SER A 55 -3.70 1.37 15.87
C SER A 55 -5.04 1.27 16.58
N LEU A 56 -5.08 1.43 17.91
CA LEU A 56 -6.34 1.41 18.67
C LEU A 56 -7.29 2.52 18.21
N GLN A 57 -6.78 3.72 17.87
CA GLN A 57 -7.61 4.79 17.34
C GLN A 57 -8.22 4.41 15.98
N LEU A 58 -7.42 3.82 15.08
CA LEU A 58 -7.88 3.40 13.76
C LEU A 58 -8.86 2.21 13.83
N LEU A 59 -8.61 1.24 14.70
CA LEU A 59 -9.52 0.11 14.93
C LEU A 59 -10.87 0.59 15.50
N ARG A 60 -10.87 1.54 16.44
CA ARG A 60 -12.10 2.18 16.94
C ARG A 60 -12.84 3.00 15.89
N ALA A 61 -12.12 3.50 14.88
CA ALA A 61 -12.71 4.17 13.72
C ALA A 61 -13.32 3.17 12.71
N GLY A 62 -13.10 1.87 12.88
CA GLY A 62 -13.66 0.79 12.07
C GLY A 62 -12.65 0.06 11.18
N ALA A 63 -11.34 0.35 11.29
CA ALA A 63 -10.34 -0.46 10.62
C ALA A 63 -10.31 -1.88 11.17
N GLU A 64 -9.98 -2.86 10.33
CA GLU A 64 -9.82 -4.27 10.67
C GLU A 64 -8.34 -4.70 10.61
N MET A 65 -7.50 -3.85 10.02
CA MET A 65 -6.07 -4.05 9.86
C MET A 65 -5.37 -2.70 9.77
N VAL A 66 -4.13 -2.60 10.25
CA VAL A 66 -3.29 -1.40 10.07
C VAL A 66 -2.16 -1.67 9.09
N LYS A 67 -1.73 -0.62 8.33
CA LYS A 67 -0.60 -0.75 7.41
C LYS A 67 0.62 0.03 7.92
N ILE A 68 1.80 -0.59 7.79
CA ILE A 68 3.12 -0.06 8.20
C ILE A 68 4.07 -0.07 7.01
N GLU A 69 4.78 1.03 6.79
CA GLU A 69 5.77 1.16 5.72
C GLU A 69 7.18 0.81 6.20
N GLY A 70 7.87 -0.08 5.46
CA GLY A 70 9.26 -0.45 5.66
C GLY A 70 9.49 -1.73 6.46
N ALA A 71 10.77 -2.00 6.70
CA ALA A 71 11.30 -3.12 7.48
C ALA A 71 12.32 -2.61 8.53
N GLY A 72 13.34 -3.36 8.86
CA GLY A 72 14.35 -2.96 9.84
C GLY A 72 13.76 -2.84 11.25
N PHE A 73 13.83 -1.67 11.87
CA PHE A 73 13.26 -1.45 13.21
C PHE A 73 11.73 -1.64 13.26
N LYS A 74 11.05 -1.56 12.13
CA LYS A 74 9.61 -1.83 12.04
C LYS A 74 9.26 -3.29 12.34
N LEU A 75 10.19 -4.23 12.23
CA LEU A 75 9.94 -5.63 12.56
C LEU A 75 9.51 -5.82 14.03
N ASP A 76 10.10 -5.04 14.93
CA ASP A 76 9.71 -5.09 16.35
C ASP A 76 8.33 -4.47 16.57
N VAL A 77 7.99 -3.43 15.82
CA VAL A 77 6.65 -2.83 15.82
C VAL A 77 5.61 -3.84 15.31
N ILE A 78 5.89 -4.51 14.18
CA ILE A 78 5.00 -5.52 13.60
C ILE A 78 4.76 -6.65 14.62
N ARG A 79 5.82 -7.24 15.19
CA ARG A 79 5.71 -8.31 16.22
C ARG A 79 4.87 -7.84 17.39
N TYR A 80 5.16 -6.65 17.92
CA TYR A 80 4.47 -6.08 19.08
C TYR A 80 2.96 -5.94 18.85
N LEU A 81 2.54 -5.49 17.65
CA LEU A 81 1.13 -5.38 17.29
C LEU A 81 0.48 -6.74 17.10
N VAL A 82 1.12 -7.65 16.37
CA VAL A 82 0.61 -9.00 16.09
C VAL A 82 0.44 -9.81 17.38
N GLU A 83 1.39 -9.76 18.31
CA GLU A 83 1.29 -10.38 19.64
C GLU A 83 0.12 -9.84 20.48
N ARG A 84 -0.41 -8.66 20.12
CA ARG A 84 -1.56 -8.03 20.76
C ARG A 84 -2.83 -8.11 19.90
N GLU A 85 -2.86 -9.09 19.00
CA GLU A 85 -4.01 -9.44 18.16
C GLU A 85 -4.42 -8.32 17.17
N ILE A 86 -3.50 -7.42 16.82
CA ILE A 86 -3.73 -6.40 15.78
C ILE A 86 -3.17 -6.91 14.45
N PRO A 87 -4.03 -7.15 13.42
CA PRO A 87 -3.57 -7.54 12.11
C PRO A 87 -2.77 -6.44 11.43
N VAL A 88 -1.64 -6.80 10.83
CA VAL A 88 -0.72 -5.86 10.19
C VAL A 88 -0.55 -6.18 8.71
N CYS A 89 -0.70 -5.15 7.86
CA CYS A 89 -0.24 -5.12 6.48
C CYS A 89 1.13 -4.43 6.45
N SER A 90 2.15 -5.08 5.91
CA SER A 90 3.44 -4.43 5.66
C SER A 90 3.48 -3.84 4.27
N HIS A 91 4.33 -2.82 4.04
CA HIS A 91 4.49 -2.18 2.74
C HIS A 91 5.99 -1.99 2.45
N LEU A 92 6.45 -2.56 1.34
CA LEU A 92 7.84 -2.53 0.88
C LEU A 92 7.94 -2.00 -0.55
N GLY A 93 9.17 -1.74 -0.98
CA GLY A 93 9.47 -1.09 -2.25
C GLY A 93 9.54 0.42 -2.08
N LEU A 94 8.83 1.17 -2.90
CA LEU A 94 8.64 2.60 -2.68
C LEU A 94 7.71 2.79 -1.48
N THR A 95 8.22 3.40 -0.44
CA THR A 95 7.46 3.76 0.75
C THR A 95 7.28 5.30 0.76
N PRO A 96 6.08 5.83 0.49
CA PRO A 96 5.85 7.28 0.39
C PRO A 96 6.29 8.07 1.60
N GLN A 97 6.22 7.49 2.80
CA GLN A 97 6.68 8.12 4.04
C GLN A 97 8.21 8.26 4.09
N SER A 98 8.95 7.50 3.29
CA SER A 98 10.42 7.56 3.20
C SER A 98 10.91 8.45 2.05
N VAL A 99 10.04 9.24 1.43
CA VAL A 99 10.33 10.02 0.22
C VAL A 99 11.56 10.92 0.35
N LEU A 100 11.80 11.48 1.54
CA LEU A 100 12.95 12.35 1.82
C LEU A 100 14.29 11.57 1.76
N THR A 101 14.31 10.35 2.30
CA THR A 101 15.51 9.50 2.30
C THR A 101 15.72 8.78 0.97
N LEU A 102 14.64 8.46 0.26
CA LEU A 102 14.70 7.85 -1.07
C LEU A 102 15.04 8.86 -2.18
N GLY A 103 14.98 10.16 -1.89
CA GLY A 103 15.23 11.22 -2.85
C GLY A 103 14.18 11.27 -3.96
N GLY A 104 12.91 11.04 -3.61
CA GLY A 104 11.76 11.11 -4.50
C GLY A 104 11.09 9.75 -4.79
N PHE A 105 10.07 9.78 -5.64
CA PHE A 105 9.30 8.60 -6.04
C PHE A 105 10.04 7.82 -7.15
N LYS A 106 10.75 6.77 -6.78
CA LYS A 106 11.60 5.97 -7.68
C LYS A 106 11.31 4.48 -7.53
N VAL A 107 11.49 3.72 -8.62
CA VAL A 107 11.47 2.26 -8.60
C VAL A 107 12.53 1.73 -7.63
N GLN A 108 12.15 0.79 -6.79
CA GLN A 108 12.98 0.17 -5.74
C GLN A 108 13.35 -1.27 -6.11
N GLY A 109 14.41 -1.80 -5.53
CA GLY A 109 14.80 -3.19 -5.71
C GLY A 109 15.58 -3.46 -7.01
N ARG A 110 16.31 -2.49 -7.55
CA ARG A 110 17.22 -2.70 -8.68
C ARG A 110 18.62 -3.11 -8.21
N GLY A 111 19.29 -3.97 -8.99
CA GLY A 111 20.65 -4.41 -8.68
C GLY A 111 20.73 -5.09 -7.31
N GLU A 112 21.70 -4.71 -6.51
CA GLU A 112 21.95 -5.27 -5.16
C GLU A 112 20.78 -5.04 -4.18
N ALA A 113 19.96 -4.01 -4.40
CA ALA A 113 18.78 -3.75 -3.58
C ALA A 113 17.69 -4.82 -3.75
N ALA A 114 17.74 -5.65 -4.78
CA ALA A 114 16.79 -6.73 -5.01
C ALA A 114 16.85 -7.78 -3.88
N GLU A 115 18.06 -8.23 -3.52
CA GLU A 115 18.22 -9.21 -2.44
C GLU A 115 17.85 -8.65 -1.08
N ARG A 116 18.10 -7.36 -0.85
CA ARG A 116 17.62 -6.68 0.37
C ARG A 116 16.10 -6.69 0.44
N LEU A 117 15.41 -6.32 -0.65
CA LEU A 117 13.94 -6.31 -0.68
C LEU A 117 13.37 -7.70 -0.42
N ARG A 118 13.96 -8.76 -0.99
CA ARG A 118 13.55 -10.15 -0.72
C ARG A 118 13.78 -10.55 0.74
N ALA A 119 14.92 -10.17 1.31
CA ALA A 119 15.22 -10.41 2.72
C ALA A 119 14.23 -9.68 3.64
N ASP A 120 13.92 -8.41 3.34
CA ASP A 120 12.95 -7.60 4.07
C ASP A 120 11.54 -8.21 3.98
N ALA A 121 11.14 -8.70 2.80
CA ALA A 121 9.84 -9.36 2.61
C ALA A 121 9.71 -10.63 3.48
N ARG A 122 10.73 -11.47 3.49
CA ARG A 122 10.77 -12.64 4.39
C ARG A 122 10.74 -12.25 5.87
N ALA A 123 11.44 -11.17 6.22
CA ALA A 123 11.52 -10.71 7.62
C ALA A 123 10.17 -10.15 8.10
N VAL A 124 9.45 -9.36 7.30
CA VAL A 124 8.13 -8.84 7.69
C VAL A 124 7.08 -9.96 7.74
N ALA A 125 7.15 -10.93 6.83
CA ALA A 125 6.31 -12.13 6.88
C ALA A 125 6.56 -12.95 8.17
N ALA A 126 7.83 -13.19 8.51
CA ALA A 126 8.23 -13.87 9.74
C ALA A 126 7.88 -13.09 11.02
N ALA A 127 7.77 -11.76 10.94
CA ALA A 127 7.29 -10.92 12.03
C ALA A 127 5.77 -11.00 12.23
N GLY A 128 5.02 -11.66 11.33
CA GLY A 128 3.60 -11.90 11.43
C GLY A 128 2.72 -10.97 10.59
N ALA A 129 3.30 -10.23 9.64
CA ALA A 129 2.49 -9.45 8.70
C ALA A 129 1.53 -10.38 7.92
N ALA A 130 0.24 -10.04 7.93
CA ALA A 130 -0.83 -10.82 7.29
C ALA A 130 -1.04 -10.46 5.81
N LEU A 131 -0.59 -9.27 5.38
CA LEU A 131 -0.54 -8.82 3.99
C LEU A 131 0.77 -8.08 3.73
N LEU A 132 1.21 -8.06 2.47
CA LEU A 132 2.39 -7.33 2.02
C LEU A 132 2.08 -6.52 0.77
N VAL A 133 2.17 -5.20 0.84
CA VAL A 133 2.11 -4.32 -0.33
C VAL A 133 3.51 -4.20 -0.93
N LEU A 134 3.61 -4.31 -2.25
CA LEU A 134 4.82 -4.08 -3.05
C LEU A 134 4.57 -2.91 -3.99
N GLU A 135 5.23 -1.76 -3.76
CA GLU A 135 5.05 -0.56 -4.58
C GLU A 135 6.29 -0.25 -5.41
N CYS A 136 6.07 0.05 -6.70
CA CYS A 136 7.14 0.46 -7.64
C CYS A 136 8.36 -0.47 -7.60
N VAL A 137 8.11 -1.77 -7.72
CA VAL A 137 9.11 -2.85 -7.76
C VAL A 137 9.15 -3.46 -9.17
N PRO A 138 10.31 -3.80 -9.73
CA PRO A 138 10.37 -4.52 -11.00
C PRO A 138 9.53 -5.80 -10.98
N SER A 139 8.73 -6.03 -12.03
CA SER A 139 7.78 -7.15 -12.11
C SER A 139 8.41 -8.54 -11.84
N PRO A 140 9.62 -8.86 -12.38
CA PRO A 140 10.26 -10.14 -12.07
C PRO A 140 10.63 -10.28 -10.60
N LEU A 141 11.06 -9.19 -9.95
CA LEU A 141 11.40 -9.20 -8.53
C LEU A 141 10.14 -9.36 -7.66
N ALA A 142 9.06 -8.65 -7.99
CA ALA A 142 7.79 -8.79 -7.27
C ALA A 142 7.25 -10.22 -7.34
N ALA A 143 7.32 -10.87 -8.51
CA ALA A 143 6.94 -12.28 -8.66
C ALA A 143 7.82 -13.22 -7.81
N GLN A 144 9.14 -12.95 -7.72
CA GLN A 144 10.04 -13.70 -6.85
C GLN A 144 9.70 -13.51 -5.37
N VAL A 145 9.43 -12.28 -4.95
CA VAL A 145 8.99 -11.98 -3.57
C VAL A 145 7.70 -12.74 -3.25
N THR A 146 6.72 -12.70 -4.14
CA THR A 146 5.43 -13.42 -3.98
C THR A 146 5.65 -14.93 -3.82
N ALA A 147 6.59 -15.51 -4.57
CA ALA A 147 6.92 -16.92 -4.45
C ALA A 147 7.73 -17.26 -3.16
N ASP A 148 8.47 -16.29 -2.62
CA ASP A 148 9.32 -16.50 -1.44
C ASP A 148 8.55 -16.46 -0.11
N VAL A 149 7.36 -15.88 -0.07
CA VAL A 149 6.59 -15.68 1.19
C VAL A 149 5.23 -16.35 1.11
N ALA A 150 4.72 -16.84 2.24
CA ALA A 150 3.35 -17.32 2.34
C ALA A 150 2.32 -16.19 2.56
N THR A 151 2.78 -15.01 2.92
CA THR A 151 1.96 -13.82 3.11
C THR A 151 1.45 -13.32 1.76
N PRO A 152 0.13 -13.16 1.56
CA PRO A 152 -0.42 -12.63 0.31
C PRO A 152 0.17 -11.26 -0.04
N THR A 153 0.50 -11.07 -1.33
CA THR A 153 1.11 -9.84 -1.84
C THR A 153 0.12 -9.02 -2.67
N ILE A 154 0.17 -7.69 -2.47
CA ILE A 154 -0.66 -6.72 -3.20
C ILE A 154 0.27 -5.77 -3.94
N GLY A 155 0.22 -5.79 -5.28
CA GLY A 155 1.07 -4.95 -6.13
C GLY A 155 0.47 -3.59 -6.43
N ILE A 156 1.31 -2.58 -6.49
CA ILE A 156 1.03 -1.27 -7.09
C ILE A 156 2.27 -0.81 -7.85
N GLY A 157 2.20 -0.83 -9.19
CA GLY A 157 3.41 -0.65 -10.00
C GLY A 157 4.46 -1.75 -9.79
N ALA A 158 4.01 -2.97 -9.48
CA ALA A 158 4.87 -4.13 -9.24
C ALA A 158 4.62 -5.28 -10.26
N GLY A 159 3.82 -5.01 -11.27
CA GLY A 159 3.47 -5.98 -12.30
C GLY A 159 2.43 -7.02 -11.85
N PRO A 160 2.06 -7.96 -12.74
CA PRO A 160 0.95 -8.89 -12.51
C PRO A 160 1.30 -10.09 -11.62
N GLY A 161 2.57 -10.24 -11.19
CA GLY A 161 3.06 -11.39 -10.44
C GLY A 161 2.75 -11.38 -8.93
N CYS A 162 1.95 -10.43 -8.43
CA CYS A 162 1.43 -10.41 -7.07
C CYS A 162 0.06 -11.08 -6.99
N ASP A 163 -0.37 -11.49 -5.79
CA ASP A 163 -1.67 -12.15 -5.57
C ASP A 163 -2.87 -11.22 -5.77
N GLY A 164 -2.66 -9.92 -5.64
CA GLY A 164 -3.66 -8.89 -5.89
C GLY A 164 -3.04 -7.56 -6.30
N GLN A 165 -3.90 -6.57 -6.59
CA GLN A 165 -3.48 -5.24 -7.03
C GLN A 165 -4.24 -4.16 -6.25
N VAL A 166 -3.58 -3.01 -6.03
CA VAL A 166 -4.21 -1.81 -5.49
C VAL A 166 -3.85 -0.60 -6.37
N LEU A 167 -4.76 0.35 -6.48
CA LEU A 167 -4.52 1.67 -7.04
C LEU A 167 -5.16 2.74 -6.16
N VAL A 168 -4.57 3.92 -6.15
CA VAL A 168 -5.19 5.10 -5.54
C VAL A 168 -6.46 5.44 -6.32
N MET A 169 -7.58 5.63 -5.62
CA MET A 169 -8.89 5.88 -6.23
C MET A 169 -8.85 7.06 -7.21
N HIS A 170 -8.18 8.14 -6.86
CA HIS A 170 -8.04 9.32 -7.74
C HIS A 170 -7.33 8.96 -9.04
N ASP A 171 -6.30 8.10 -8.96
CA ASP A 171 -5.53 7.68 -10.13
C ASP A 171 -6.38 6.84 -11.10
N PHE A 172 -7.07 5.80 -10.63
CA PHE A 172 -7.86 4.95 -11.54
C PHE A 172 -9.16 5.61 -12.01
N LEU A 173 -9.60 6.69 -11.37
CA LEU A 173 -10.69 7.54 -11.86
C LEU A 173 -10.20 8.67 -12.78
N GLY A 174 -8.91 8.74 -13.09
CA GLY A 174 -8.35 9.77 -13.95
C GLY A 174 -8.46 11.19 -13.39
N LEU A 175 -8.65 11.34 -12.07
CA LEU A 175 -8.72 12.65 -11.44
C LEU A 175 -7.32 13.27 -11.38
N ASP A 176 -7.20 14.48 -11.94
CA ASP A 176 -5.94 15.22 -11.90
C ASP A 176 -5.70 15.76 -10.49
N SER A 177 -4.64 15.30 -9.85
CA SER A 177 -4.17 15.78 -8.55
C SER A 177 -3.10 16.86 -8.67
N GLY A 178 -2.79 17.33 -9.90
CA GLY A 178 -1.70 18.28 -10.17
C GLY A 178 -0.30 17.65 -10.12
N HIS A 179 -0.20 16.35 -9.87
CA HIS A 179 1.07 15.61 -9.85
C HIS A 179 1.26 14.82 -11.14
N ARG A 180 2.53 14.55 -11.50
CA ARG A 180 2.84 13.69 -12.65
C ARG A 180 2.24 12.30 -12.44
N ARG A 181 1.39 11.86 -13.38
CA ARG A 181 0.78 10.54 -13.38
C ARG A 181 1.86 9.43 -13.41
N PRO A 182 1.87 8.51 -12.45
CA PRO A 182 2.80 7.38 -12.47
C PRO A 182 2.53 6.44 -13.66
N LYS A 183 3.58 5.77 -14.16
CA LYS A 183 3.48 4.84 -15.29
C LYS A 183 2.45 3.74 -15.07
N PHE A 184 2.31 3.25 -13.84
CA PHE A 184 1.44 2.12 -13.49
C PHE A 184 -0.04 2.50 -13.39
N VAL A 185 -0.40 3.76 -13.56
CA VAL A 185 -1.78 4.24 -13.45
C VAL A 185 -2.51 4.11 -14.78
N LYS A 186 -3.64 3.40 -14.76
CA LYS A 186 -4.62 3.34 -15.84
C LYS A 186 -5.91 4.04 -15.42
N ASP A 187 -6.48 4.84 -16.31
CA ASP A 187 -7.78 5.45 -16.14
C ASP A 187 -8.90 4.47 -16.54
N PHE A 188 -9.65 4.02 -15.55
CA PHE A 188 -10.79 3.12 -15.76
C PHE A 188 -12.13 3.86 -15.87
N LEU A 189 -12.16 5.18 -15.64
CA LEU A 189 -13.41 5.94 -15.75
C LEU A 189 -13.87 6.02 -17.20
N ALA A 190 -12.94 6.16 -18.16
CA ALA A 190 -13.24 6.18 -19.58
C ALA A 190 -13.90 4.86 -20.05
N GLU A 191 -13.45 3.71 -19.53
CA GLU A 191 -14.02 2.39 -19.84
C GLU A 191 -15.34 2.14 -19.10
N GLY A 192 -15.43 2.55 -17.84
CA GLY A 192 -16.56 2.26 -16.94
C GLY A 192 -17.75 3.21 -17.10
N GLY A 193 -17.57 4.38 -17.70
CA GLY A 193 -18.61 5.40 -17.94
C GLY A 193 -19.22 6.01 -16.67
N SER A 194 -18.84 5.54 -15.49
CA SER A 194 -19.26 6.04 -14.17
C SER A 194 -18.27 5.60 -13.09
N VAL A 195 -18.29 6.22 -11.92
CA VAL A 195 -17.42 5.81 -10.78
C VAL A 195 -17.64 4.33 -10.43
N ALA A 196 -18.89 3.89 -10.32
CA ALA A 196 -19.18 2.48 -10.02
C ALA A 196 -18.78 1.54 -11.19
N GLY A 197 -18.89 2.01 -12.44
CA GLY A 197 -18.41 1.30 -13.61
C GLY A 197 -16.89 1.18 -13.63
N ALA A 198 -16.16 2.26 -13.31
CA ALA A 198 -14.71 2.26 -13.23
C ALA A 198 -14.18 1.27 -12.16
N VAL A 199 -14.80 1.25 -10.97
CA VAL A 199 -14.45 0.28 -9.92
C VAL A 199 -14.67 -1.16 -10.38
N ARG A 200 -15.78 -1.45 -11.07
CA ARG A 200 -16.05 -2.79 -11.63
C ARG A 200 -15.03 -3.14 -12.71
N ALA A 201 -14.79 -2.25 -13.68
CA ALA A 201 -13.83 -2.48 -14.76
C ALA A 201 -12.42 -2.77 -14.20
N TYR A 202 -11.96 -1.99 -13.22
CA TYR A 202 -10.71 -2.24 -12.51
C TYR A 202 -10.68 -3.62 -11.83
N ALA A 203 -11.69 -3.92 -11.04
CA ALA A 203 -11.76 -5.19 -10.31
C ALA A 203 -11.81 -6.40 -11.26
N ASP A 204 -12.54 -6.30 -12.36
CA ASP A 204 -12.65 -7.37 -13.36
C ASP A 204 -11.35 -7.53 -14.14
N ALA A 205 -10.66 -6.44 -14.50
CA ALA A 205 -9.35 -6.49 -15.16
C ALA A 205 -8.28 -7.16 -14.25
N VAL A 206 -8.27 -6.85 -12.95
CA VAL A 206 -7.38 -7.49 -11.97
C VAL A 206 -7.69 -8.99 -11.87
N ARG A 207 -8.97 -9.39 -11.71
CA ARG A 207 -9.37 -10.81 -11.62
C ARG A 207 -9.06 -11.60 -12.88
N ALA A 208 -9.21 -10.98 -14.04
CA ALA A 208 -8.90 -11.57 -15.33
C ALA A 208 -7.39 -11.62 -15.63
N GLY A 209 -6.54 -10.99 -14.80
CA GLY A 209 -5.10 -10.90 -15.05
C GLY A 209 -4.73 -9.99 -16.23
N THR A 210 -5.64 -9.12 -16.68
CA THR A 210 -5.40 -8.20 -17.79
C THR A 210 -4.86 -6.83 -17.33
N PHE A 211 -4.90 -6.56 -16.04
CA PHE A 211 -4.27 -5.40 -15.41
C PHE A 211 -3.49 -5.85 -14.14
N PRO A 212 -2.27 -5.33 -13.94
CA PRO A 212 -1.50 -4.48 -14.84
C PRO A 212 -0.92 -5.26 -16.04
N ASP A 213 -0.89 -4.61 -17.20
CA ASP A 213 -0.19 -5.09 -18.39
C ASP A 213 1.26 -4.58 -18.43
N ALA A 214 1.97 -4.83 -19.53
CA ALA A 214 3.37 -4.41 -19.70
C ALA A 214 3.55 -2.89 -19.76
N GLU A 215 2.54 -2.14 -20.19
CA GLU A 215 2.57 -0.68 -20.24
C GLU A 215 2.49 -0.08 -18.83
N HIS A 216 1.76 -0.74 -17.94
CA HIS A 216 1.51 -0.32 -16.55
C HIS A 216 2.44 -0.99 -15.52
N ALA A 217 3.57 -1.58 -15.97
CA ALA A 217 4.52 -2.27 -15.12
C ALA A 217 5.97 -1.84 -15.39
N TYR A 218 6.86 -2.08 -14.43
CA TYR A 218 8.29 -1.84 -14.56
C TYR A 218 8.98 -3.18 -14.86
N ALA A 219 9.73 -3.25 -15.98
CA ALA A 219 10.39 -4.48 -16.42
C ALA A 219 11.71 -4.74 -15.67
N SER A 220 12.44 -3.68 -15.27
CA SER A 220 13.73 -3.75 -14.57
C SER A 220 14.02 -2.45 -13.82
#